data_c5bb5fc926269fac923510c2ea917202
#
_entry.id   c5bb5fc926269fac923510c2ea917202
#
_cell.length_a   1.000
_cell.length_b   1.000
_cell.length_c   1.000
_cell.angle_alpha   90.00
_cell.angle_beta   90.00
_cell.angle_gamma   90.00
#
_symmetry.space_group_name_H-M   'P 1'
#
loop_
_entity.id
_entity.type
_entity.pdbx_description
1 polymer ?
#
loop_
_entity_poly.entity_id
_entity_poly.type
_entity_poly.pdbx_seq_one_letter_code
_entity_poly.pdbx_strand_id
1 'polypeptide(L)'
;ANLNVPTHDHRGKGKPALSGYSPRGENASAATVSSANAAIYYVDDGYRLDGPKLMGRQAAGNGFLTGFARHAVIDGFWTLIKSTPSAESFKQFVSPLRPDLPVHVVGPHRCGALANPGCLYIPAPGLREFAWSRIHFGDRAWSLCGVIHTLASAGAMDDITGLLVAPVRHWDALVCTSEAGKQVVASLLDSQREYLSWRLGATRIETPQLPVIPLGVDCDAFVRTEGSRGGARQHFGIAEHEVVVLFFGRLSFHAKAHPLAMYQALGRAAGARSVVLIEAGQFPNEKTREAFDQARGAACPQVRLVRVNGKDFDACGKAWAAADIFCSLSDNIQETFGLTPIEAMAAGLPVVVSHWDGYKDTIRHGVDGFCVPTAMPAPGLGGDLAFRYACEADSYDRYIGHVSQFSAVDVDAAAAAFAQLFANSDLCRRMGE
;
A
#
# COMPACT_ATOMS: atom_id res chain seq x y z
N ALA A 1 -31.70 36.14 -35.59
CA ALA A 1 -30.89 37.27 -36.00
C ALA A 1 -29.51 36.76 -36.38
N ASN A 2 -29.24 36.77 -37.70
CA ASN A 2 -27.96 36.37 -38.27
C ASN A 2 -26.92 37.46 -37.99
N LEU A 3 -25.73 37.09 -37.53
CA LEU A 3 -24.57 37.93 -37.56
C LEU A 3 -23.45 37.21 -38.37
N ASN A 4 -23.18 37.79 -39.54
CA ASN A 4 -22.08 37.49 -40.44
C ASN A 4 -20.74 37.81 -39.76
N VAL A 5 -19.76 36.91 -39.84
CA VAL A 5 -18.36 37.17 -39.56
C VAL A 5 -17.57 37.03 -40.89
N PRO A 6 -16.75 38.02 -41.27
CA PRO A 6 -16.00 37.96 -42.53
C PRO A 6 -14.76 37.09 -42.43
N THR A 7 -14.56 36.28 -43.45
CA THR A 7 -13.34 35.47 -43.72
C THR A 7 -12.24 36.40 -44.24
N HIS A 8 -11.09 36.42 -43.57
CA HIS A 8 -9.84 36.99 -44.14
C HIS A 8 -8.93 35.85 -44.57
N ASP A 9 -8.74 35.82 -45.91
CA ASP A 9 -7.73 35.01 -46.61
C ASP A 9 -6.39 35.76 -46.56
N HIS A 10 -5.32 35.11 -46.07
CA HIS A 10 -3.95 35.54 -46.25
C HIS A 10 -3.06 34.39 -46.72
N ARG A 11 -2.92 34.31 -48.06
CA ARG A 11 -1.85 33.55 -48.69
C ARG A 11 -0.52 34.32 -48.61
N GLY A 12 0.51 33.56 -48.25
CA GLY A 12 1.85 33.67 -48.83
C GLY A 12 2.81 34.64 -48.18
N LYS A 13 3.88 34.06 -47.64
CA LYS A 13 5.27 34.41 -48.01
C LYS A 13 6.30 33.59 -47.22
N GLY A 14 7.15 32.87 -47.97
CA GLY A 14 8.61 32.87 -47.82
C GLY A 14 9.21 32.20 -46.59
N LYS A 15 9.69 30.97 -46.74
CA LYS A 15 10.71 30.37 -45.87
C LYS A 15 12.06 31.00 -46.11
N PRO A 16 12.89 31.35 -45.12
CA PRO A 16 14.33 31.43 -45.28
C PRO A 16 14.96 30.07 -44.95
N ALA A 17 15.79 29.61 -45.88
CA ALA A 17 16.67 28.47 -45.68
C ALA A 17 17.75 28.82 -44.65
N LEU A 18 17.97 27.96 -43.68
CA LEU A 18 19.17 27.97 -42.86
C LEU A 18 20.09 26.87 -43.34
N SER A 19 21.16 27.29 -43.99
CA SER A 19 22.31 26.49 -44.39
C SER A 19 23.22 26.22 -43.21
N GLY A 20 23.77 25.00 -43.16
CA GLY A 20 25.12 24.74 -42.64
C GLY A 20 25.21 24.37 -41.17
N TYR A 21 25.06 23.08 -40.86
CA TYR A 21 25.70 22.47 -39.70
C TYR A 21 26.56 21.30 -40.19
N SER A 22 27.87 21.47 -40.08
CA SER A 22 28.88 20.44 -40.38
C SER A 22 29.12 19.62 -39.09
N PRO A 23 29.14 18.29 -39.13
CA PRO A 23 29.45 17.48 -37.95
C PRO A 23 30.96 17.50 -37.71
N ARG A 24 31.38 18.02 -36.57
CA ARG A 24 32.75 17.82 -36.06
C ARG A 24 32.74 16.66 -35.08
N GLY A 25 33.58 15.68 -35.41
CA GLY A 25 34.48 14.94 -34.51
C GLY A 25 33.83 14.16 -33.40
N GLU A 26 33.74 12.87 -33.61
CA GLU A 26 33.66 11.82 -32.61
C GLU A 26 34.76 11.99 -31.55
N ASN A 27 34.36 12.21 -30.32
CA ASN A 27 35.03 11.67 -29.13
C ASN A 27 33.93 11.10 -28.26
N ALA A 28 33.68 9.81 -28.43
CA ALA A 28 32.84 9.05 -27.53
C ALA A 28 33.59 8.91 -26.19
N SER A 29 33.49 9.94 -25.36
CA SER A 29 33.65 9.80 -23.90
C SER A 29 32.53 8.86 -23.46
N ALA A 30 32.89 7.74 -22.84
CA ALA A 30 31.98 6.85 -22.21
C ALA A 30 31.05 7.68 -21.33
N ALA A 31 29.78 7.80 -21.71
CA ALA A 31 28.76 8.43 -20.88
C ALA A 31 28.70 7.61 -19.61
N THR A 32 29.24 8.14 -18.54
CA THR A 32 28.92 7.69 -17.18
C THR A 32 27.41 7.69 -17.10
N VAL A 33 26.83 6.51 -16.97
CA VAL A 33 25.40 6.35 -16.67
C VAL A 33 25.21 7.12 -15.38
N SER A 34 24.61 8.31 -15.46
CA SER A 34 24.20 9.08 -14.29
C SER A 34 23.36 8.14 -13.45
N SER A 35 23.83 7.79 -12.25
CA SER A 35 23.06 6.94 -11.36
C SER A 35 21.73 7.63 -11.08
N ALA A 36 20.62 6.96 -11.42
CA ALA A 36 19.30 7.48 -11.14
C ALA A 36 19.15 7.59 -9.61
N ASN A 37 18.86 8.77 -9.11
CA ASN A 37 18.72 9.02 -7.68
C ASN A 37 17.38 9.72 -7.36
N ALA A 38 16.97 9.73 -6.12
CA ALA A 38 15.83 10.45 -5.62
C ALA A 38 16.10 11.04 -4.24
N ALA A 39 15.61 12.26 -4.02
CA ALA A 39 15.46 12.79 -2.68
C ALA A 39 14.20 12.19 -2.04
N ILE A 40 14.30 11.78 -0.79
CA ILE A 40 13.18 11.26 -0.02
C ILE A 40 12.57 12.41 0.79
N TYR A 41 11.28 12.71 0.59
CA TYR A 41 10.56 13.57 1.51
C TYR A 41 10.34 12.82 2.82
N TYR A 42 11.12 13.18 3.84
CA TYR A 42 11.11 12.46 5.11
C TYR A 42 10.28 13.19 6.17
N VAL A 43 9.32 12.47 6.71
CA VAL A 43 8.54 12.82 7.91
C VAL A 43 8.47 11.57 8.79
N ASP A 44 8.75 11.71 10.08
CA ASP A 44 8.84 10.57 11.01
C ASP A 44 7.59 9.68 10.97
N ASP A 45 6.39 10.28 10.91
CA ASP A 45 5.11 9.54 10.83
C ASP A 45 4.94 8.67 9.57
N GLY A 46 5.75 8.90 8.53
CA GLY A 46 5.71 8.09 7.30
C GLY A 46 6.59 6.83 7.34
N TYR A 47 7.55 6.75 8.27
CA TYR A 47 8.62 5.74 8.21
C TYR A 47 8.90 5.04 9.53
N ARG A 48 8.55 5.62 10.68
CA ARG A 48 8.85 5.04 12.00
C ARG A 48 7.79 4.04 12.42
N LEU A 49 8.26 2.92 13.04
CA LEU A 49 7.39 1.84 13.53
C LEU A 49 7.08 1.94 15.03
N ASP A 50 7.78 2.81 15.76
CA ASP A 50 7.67 2.99 17.21
C ASP A 50 6.63 4.03 17.64
N GLY A 51 5.81 4.52 16.71
CA GLY A 51 4.74 5.46 16.96
C GLY A 51 3.60 4.88 17.82
N PRO A 52 2.77 5.74 18.42
CA PRO A 52 1.67 5.30 19.29
C PRO A 52 0.61 4.47 18.54
N LYS A 53 0.45 4.69 17.24
CA LYS A 53 -0.51 3.99 16.38
C LYS A 53 0.22 3.52 15.11
N LEU A 54 0.56 2.24 15.06
CA LEU A 54 1.16 1.62 13.88
C LEU A 54 0.07 1.32 12.84
N MET A 55 0.29 1.78 11.62
CA MET A 55 -0.57 1.53 10.46
C MET A 55 0.23 0.98 9.29
N GLY A 56 -0.43 0.35 8.32
CA GLY A 56 0.21 -0.24 7.14
C GLY A 56 1.08 0.74 6.34
N ARG A 57 0.72 2.04 6.28
CA ARG A 57 1.51 3.06 5.59
C ARG A 57 2.91 3.26 6.19
N GLN A 58 3.04 3.16 7.52
CA GLN A 58 4.35 3.27 8.19
C GLN A 58 5.21 2.04 7.94
N ALA A 59 4.60 0.84 7.96
CA ALA A 59 5.29 -0.40 7.59
C ALA A 59 5.75 -0.36 6.12
N ALA A 60 4.89 0.10 5.21
CA ALA A 60 5.24 0.28 3.80
C ALA A 60 6.36 1.31 3.60
N GLY A 61 6.29 2.47 4.27
CA GLY A 61 7.33 3.50 4.21
C GLY A 61 8.67 3.02 4.77
N ASN A 62 8.65 2.34 5.91
CA ASN A 62 9.84 1.74 6.51
C ASN A 62 10.47 0.70 5.58
N GLY A 63 9.66 -0.24 5.05
CA GLY A 63 10.11 -1.25 4.10
C GLY A 63 10.70 -0.62 2.82
N PHE A 64 10.03 0.40 2.27
CA PHE A 64 10.55 1.15 1.13
C PHE A 64 11.90 1.80 1.43
N LEU A 65 12.02 2.54 2.53
CA LEU A 65 13.26 3.24 2.86
C LEU A 65 14.41 2.28 3.16
N THR A 66 14.12 1.14 3.83
CA THR A 66 15.09 0.07 4.06
C THR A 66 15.56 -0.54 2.73
N GLY A 67 14.63 -0.89 1.85
CA GLY A 67 14.94 -1.44 0.52
C GLY A 67 15.71 -0.45 -0.35
N PHE A 68 15.30 0.82 -0.37
CA PHE A 68 16.01 1.88 -1.07
C PHE A 68 17.44 2.04 -0.55
N ALA A 69 17.61 2.09 0.79
CA ALA A 69 18.94 2.25 1.39
C ALA A 69 19.86 1.06 1.07
N ARG A 70 19.36 -0.17 1.11
CA ARG A 70 20.16 -1.37 0.88
C ARG A 70 20.49 -1.64 -0.58
N HIS A 71 19.56 -1.37 -1.50
CA HIS A 71 19.60 -1.90 -2.85
C HIS A 71 19.69 -0.86 -3.96
N ALA A 72 19.39 0.43 -3.68
CA ALA A 72 19.50 1.45 -4.70
C ALA A 72 20.96 1.71 -5.10
N VAL A 73 21.19 1.82 -6.42
CA VAL A 73 22.50 2.18 -6.98
C VAL A 73 22.59 3.71 -7.01
N ILE A 74 23.05 4.29 -5.89
CA ILE A 74 23.12 5.73 -5.65
C ILE A 74 24.50 6.13 -5.13
N ASP A 75 24.86 7.37 -5.29
CA ASP A 75 26.13 7.98 -4.84
C ASP A 75 26.00 8.73 -3.50
N GLY A 76 24.81 8.88 -3.00
CA GLY A 76 24.50 9.52 -1.72
C GLY A 76 23.01 9.56 -1.46
N PHE A 77 22.65 9.65 -0.19
CA PHE A 77 21.25 9.83 0.22
C PHE A 77 20.88 11.30 0.17
N TRP A 78 19.73 11.59 -0.44
CA TRP A 78 19.14 12.92 -0.44
C TRP A 78 17.82 12.90 0.33
N THR A 79 17.59 13.90 1.17
CA THR A 79 16.33 14.03 1.89
C THR A 79 15.83 15.47 1.90
N LEU A 80 14.53 15.64 1.65
CA LEU A 80 13.82 16.90 1.89
C LEU A 80 13.13 16.80 3.25
N ILE A 81 13.38 17.76 4.13
CA ILE A 81 12.81 17.81 5.47
C ILE A 81 12.08 19.13 5.73
N LYS A 82 11.10 19.10 6.63
CA LYS A 82 10.46 20.32 7.18
C LYS A 82 11.05 20.77 8.52
N SER A 83 11.75 19.91 9.23
CA SER A 83 12.31 20.19 10.57
C SER A 83 13.67 19.55 10.78
N THR A 84 14.50 20.17 11.66
CA THR A 84 15.82 19.64 12.00
C THR A 84 15.78 18.26 12.67
N PRO A 85 14.87 17.95 13.61
CA PRO A 85 14.77 16.61 14.18
C PRO A 85 14.57 15.51 13.12
N SER A 86 13.78 15.76 12.09
CA SER A 86 13.59 14.80 11.00
C SER A 86 14.87 14.51 10.20
N ALA A 87 15.81 15.47 10.13
CA ALA A 87 17.11 15.24 9.50
C ALA A 87 17.95 14.22 10.27
N GLU A 88 17.96 14.34 11.59
CA GLU A 88 18.71 13.41 12.45
C GLU A 88 18.06 12.02 12.44
N SER A 89 16.72 11.95 12.50
CA SER A 89 15.99 10.68 12.36
C SER A 89 16.31 9.99 11.04
N PHE A 90 16.31 10.72 9.92
CA PHE A 90 16.67 10.17 8.62
C PHE A 90 18.11 9.62 8.58
N LYS A 91 19.08 10.41 9.09
CA LYS A 91 20.48 9.97 9.16
C LYS A 91 20.65 8.73 10.03
N GLN A 92 20.01 8.70 11.20
CA GLN A 92 20.02 7.54 12.10
C GLN A 92 19.43 6.29 11.42
N PHE A 93 18.48 6.45 10.51
CA PHE A 93 17.90 5.35 9.78
C PHE A 93 18.83 4.80 8.69
N VAL A 94 19.36 5.67 7.81
CA VAL A 94 20.07 5.22 6.61
C VAL A 94 21.57 4.93 6.84
N SER A 95 22.23 5.66 7.74
CA SER A 95 23.68 5.53 7.93
C SER A 95 24.14 4.15 8.44
N PRO A 96 23.39 3.45 9.31
CA PRO A 96 23.77 2.09 9.69
C PRO A 96 23.66 1.08 8.53
N LEU A 97 22.76 1.34 7.55
CA LEU A 97 22.57 0.45 6.41
C LEU A 97 23.63 0.64 5.32
N ARG A 98 24.09 1.88 5.11
CA ARG A 98 25.12 2.26 4.12
C ARG A 98 26.00 3.37 4.69
N PRO A 99 26.95 3.04 5.57
CA PRO A 99 27.84 4.03 6.20
C PRO A 99 28.85 4.66 5.21
N ASP A 100 29.02 4.07 4.05
CA ASP A 100 29.86 4.51 2.95
C ASP A 100 29.29 5.70 2.17
N LEU A 101 27.98 5.96 2.28
CA LEU A 101 27.32 6.99 1.49
C LEU A 101 27.08 8.30 2.27
N PRO A 102 27.34 9.46 1.66
CA PRO A 102 27.03 10.75 2.27
C PRO A 102 25.51 10.98 2.35
N VAL A 103 25.09 11.77 3.34
CA VAL A 103 23.68 12.18 3.51
C VAL A 103 23.54 13.68 3.28
N HIS A 104 22.83 14.04 2.22
CA HIS A 104 22.53 15.41 1.82
C HIS A 104 21.14 15.83 2.31
N VAL A 105 21.11 16.83 3.20
CA VAL A 105 19.86 17.33 3.77
C VAL A 105 19.44 18.61 3.06
N VAL A 106 18.24 18.62 2.50
CA VAL A 106 17.63 19.76 1.83
C VAL A 106 16.54 20.33 2.75
N GLY A 107 16.74 21.56 3.20
CA GLY A 107 15.73 22.31 3.95
C GLY A 107 14.81 23.12 3.02
N PRO A 108 13.70 23.69 3.55
CA PRO A 108 12.69 24.40 2.74
C PRO A 108 13.26 25.58 1.93
N HIS A 109 14.29 26.26 2.45
CA HIS A 109 14.91 27.42 1.78
C HIS A 109 15.94 27.03 0.70
N ARG A 110 16.23 25.75 0.52
CA ARG A 110 17.25 25.24 -0.42
C ARG A 110 16.69 24.22 -1.42
N CYS A 111 15.37 24.27 -1.67
CA CYS A 111 14.70 23.29 -2.55
C CYS A 111 15.30 23.17 -3.95
N GLY A 112 16.00 24.21 -4.46
CA GLY A 112 16.72 24.12 -5.74
C GLY A 112 17.76 22.99 -5.79
N ALA A 113 18.30 22.56 -4.64
CA ALA A 113 19.23 21.43 -4.55
C ALA A 113 18.59 20.07 -4.94
N LEU A 114 17.26 19.97 -4.99
CA LEU A 114 16.53 18.78 -5.47
C LEU A 114 16.81 18.48 -6.96
N ALA A 115 17.30 19.45 -7.71
CA ALA A 115 17.74 19.24 -9.09
C ALA A 115 18.92 18.25 -9.19
N ASN A 116 19.75 18.10 -8.13
CA ASN A 116 20.89 17.18 -8.15
C ASN A 116 20.46 15.71 -8.21
N PRO A 117 19.57 15.20 -7.33
CA PRO A 117 19.04 13.83 -7.46
C PRO A 117 18.02 13.71 -8.61
N GLY A 118 17.44 14.81 -9.10
CA GLY A 118 16.53 14.85 -10.24
C GLY A 118 15.13 14.29 -10.00
N CYS A 119 14.85 13.75 -8.84
CA CYS A 119 13.54 13.24 -8.44
C CYS A 119 13.29 13.54 -6.94
N LEU A 120 12.03 13.82 -6.60
CA LEU A 120 11.56 13.87 -5.20
C LEU A 120 10.49 12.80 -5.00
N TYR A 121 10.78 11.82 -4.14
CA TYR A 121 9.82 10.81 -3.70
C TYR A 121 9.05 11.29 -2.48
N ILE A 122 7.72 11.16 -2.52
CA ILE A 122 6.78 11.53 -1.48
C ILE A 122 6.01 10.27 -1.03
N PRO A 123 6.01 9.89 0.26
CA PRO A 123 5.31 8.70 0.76
C PRO A 123 3.79 8.92 0.89
N ALA A 124 3.19 9.60 -0.07
CA ALA A 124 1.78 9.95 -0.10
C ALA A 124 1.35 10.36 -1.53
N PRO A 125 0.03 10.42 -1.85
CA PRO A 125 -0.44 10.86 -3.16
C PRO A 125 -0.38 12.40 -3.36
N GLY A 126 -0.16 13.18 -2.30
CA GLY A 126 -0.22 14.64 -2.30
C GLY A 126 0.96 15.34 -2.98
N LEU A 127 1.08 15.26 -4.31
CA LEU A 127 2.14 15.92 -5.08
C LEU A 127 1.90 17.43 -5.30
N ARG A 128 0.70 17.91 -5.06
CA ARG A 128 0.25 19.26 -5.43
C ARG A 128 1.17 20.37 -4.90
N GLU A 129 1.45 20.39 -3.60
CA GLU A 129 2.29 21.43 -2.99
C GLU A 129 3.73 21.41 -3.53
N PHE A 130 4.28 20.24 -3.77
CA PHE A 130 5.63 20.06 -4.31
C PHE A 130 5.70 20.50 -5.78
N ALA A 131 4.64 20.29 -6.55
CA ALA A 131 4.55 20.76 -7.93
C ALA A 131 4.53 22.30 -7.99
N TRP A 132 3.76 22.96 -7.14
CA TRP A 132 3.77 24.43 -7.01
C TRP A 132 5.13 24.97 -6.55
N SER A 133 5.79 24.30 -5.62
CA SER A 133 7.13 24.70 -5.17
C SER A 133 8.17 24.57 -6.28
N ARG A 134 8.06 23.52 -7.13
CA ARG A 134 8.97 23.28 -8.25
C ARG A 134 8.95 24.40 -9.30
N ILE A 135 7.80 25.01 -9.56
CA ILE A 135 7.66 26.08 -10.58
C ILE A 135 8.69 27.21 -10.39
N HIS A 136 9.04 27.54 -9.16
CA HIS A 136 10.03 28.59 -8.86
C HIS A 136 11.42 28.26 -9.38
N PHE A 137 11.70 27.00 -9.69
CA PHE A 137 13.00 26.50 -10.19
C PHE A 137 12.91 26.02 -11.63
N GLY A 138 11.71 26.02 -12.20
CA GLY A 138 11.39 25.50 -13.54
C GLY A 138 10.74 24.12 -13.50
N ASP A 139 9.79 23.91 -14.40
CA ASP A 139 8.97 22.68 -14.46
C ASP A 139 9.78 21.39 -14.56
N ARG A 140 10.98 21.45 -15.16
CA ARG A 140 11.86 20.31 -15.42
C ARG A 140 13.02 20.20 -14.44
N ALA A 141 13.04 20.99 -13.37
CA ALA A 141 14.15 20.96 -12.41
C ALA A 141 14.31 19.61 -11.72
N TRP A 142 13.20 18.91 -11.44
CA TRP A 142 13.15 17.52 -10.96
C TRP A 142 11.77 16.92 -11.23
N SER A 143 11.65 15.61 -11.23
CA SER A 143 10.38 14.89 -11.26
C SER A 143 9.81 14.70 -9.85
N LEU A 144 8.49 14.45 -9.77
CA LEU A 144 7.81 14.09 -8.54
C LEU A 144 7.32 12.64 -8.63
N CYS A 145 7.52 11.89 -7.57
CA CYS A 145 7.06 10.52 -7.47
C CYS A 145 6.31 10.34 -6.14
N GLY A 146 5.01 10.12 -6.20
CA GLY A 146 4.18 9.79 -5.05
C GLY A 146 3.81 8.32 -5.02
N VAL A 147 3.19 7.89 -3.91
CA VAL A 147 2.66 6.54 -3.76
C VAL A 147 1.28 6.59 -3.09
N ILE A 148 0.36 5.74 -3.57
CA ILE A 148 -0.94 5.57 -2.92
C ILE A 148 -0.79 4.69 -1.67
N HIS A 149 -1.66 4.99 -0.69
CA HIS A 149 -1.95 4.12 0.45
C HIS A 149 -3.45 3.85 0.48
N THR A 150 -4.18 4.26 1.53
CA THR A 150 -5.64 4.18 1.47
C THR A 150 -6.21 5.17 0.46
N LEU A 151 -7.24 4.73 -0.27
CA LEU A 151 -7.98 5.55 -1.24
C LEU A 151 -9.38 5.94 -0.74
N ALA A 152 -9.77 5.46 0.45
CA ALA A 152 -11.12 5.61 0.99
C ALA A 152 -11.33 6.90 1.80
N SER A 153 -10.28 7.68 2.11
CA SER A 153 -10.41 8.93 2.86
C SER A 153 -10.61 10.14 1.95
N ALA A 154 -11.39 11.12 2.40
CA ALA A 154 -11.60 12.37 1.67
C ALA A 154 -10.28 13.04 1.31
N GLY A 155 -9.34 13.15 2.26
CA GLY A 155 -8.03 13.77 2.01
C GLY A 155 -7.23 13.08 0.91
N ALA A 156 -7.24 11.73 0.84
CA ALA A 156 -6.55 11.01 -0.23
C ALA A 156 -7.21 11.24 -1.59
N MET A 157 -8.55 11.28 -1.64
CA MET A 157 -9.30 11.57 -2.87
C MET A 157 -9.05 13.00 -3.34
N ASP A 158 -9.04 13.99 -2.43
CA ASP A 158 -8.77 15.39 -2.73
C ASP A 158 -7.32 15.59 -3.21
N ASP A 159 -6.36 14.91 -2.62
CA ASP A 159 -4.97 14.94 -3.08
C ASP A 159 -4.83 14.41 -4.50
N ILE A 160 -5.50 13.29 -4.83
CA ILE A 160 -5.47 12.68 -6.16
C ILE A 160 -6.17 13.57 -7.19
N THR A 161 -7.39 14.02 -6.94
CA THR A 161 -8.15 14.89 -7.86
C THR A 161 -7.47 16.24 -8.04
N GLY A 162 -6.83 16.76 -6.98
CA GLY A 162 -6.03 17.98 -6.98
C GLY A 162 -4.81 17.95 -7.91
N LEU A 163 -4.34 16.78 -8.34
CA LEU A 163 -3.25 16.66 -9.30
C LEU A 163 -3.59 17.29 -10.66
N LEU A 164 -4.86 17.26 -11.06
CA LEU A 164 -5.31 17.81 -12.35
C LEU A 164 -5.37 19.34 -12.41
N VAL A 165 -5.35 20.02 -11.26
CA VAL A 165 -5.35 21.49 -11.17
C VAL A 165 -4.01 22.05 -10.71
N ALA A 166 -3.09 21.20 -10.29
CA ALA A 166 -1.73 21.56 -9.94
C ALA A 166 -0.79 21.44 -11.17
N PRO A 167 0.38 22.09 -11.16
CA PRO A 167 1.37 21.98 -12.23
C PRO A 167 2.14 20.66 -12.19
N VAL A 168 1.42 19.57 -12.03
CA VAL A 168 1.93 18.20 -12.19
C VAL A 168 2.06 17.91 -13.69
N ARG A 169 3.10 17.20 -14.08
CA ARG A 169 3.45 16.95 -15.46
C ARG A 169 3.39 15.46 -15.81
N HIS A 170 3.32 15.14 -17.10
CA HIS A 170 3.27 13.76 -17.60
C HIS A 170 4.54 12.94 -17.31
N TRP A 171 5.63 13.56 -16.88
CA TRP A 171 6.84 12.87 -16.39
C TRP A 171 6.87 12.67 -14.87
N ASP A 172 5.91 13.23 -14.14
CA ASP A 172 5.70 12.91 -12.72
C ASP A 172 4.93 11.60 -12.60
N ALA A 173 5.02 10.92 -11.47
CA ALA A 173 4.38 9.63 -11.26
C ALA A 173 3.63 9.57 -9.93
N LEU A 174 2.47 8.91 -9.94
CA LEU A 174 1.79 8.42 -8.75
C LEU A 174 1.81 6.88 -8.81
N VAL A 175 2.69 6.28 -8.03
CA VAL A 175 2.82 4.83 -7.94
C VAL A 175 1.55 4.25 -7.32
N CYS A 176 0.91 3.34 -8.05
CA CYS A 176 -0.20 2.54 -7.57
C CYS A 176 0.34 1.19 -7.09
N THR A 177 -0.05 0.77 -5.90
CA THR A 177 0.48 -0.45 -5.29
C THR A 177 -0.18 -1.72 -5.84
N SER A 178 -1.28 -1.58 -6.60
CA SER A 178 -2.03 -2.67 -7.23
C SER A 178 -2.80 -2.17 -8.45
N GLU A 179 -3.24 -3.07 -9.32
CA GLU A 179 -4.14 -2.74 -10.44
C GLU A 179 -5.51 -2.25 -9.92
N ALA A 180 -6.02 -2.84 -8.84
CA ALA A 180 -7.25 -2.38 -8.20
C ALA A 180 -7.11 -0.91 -7.72
N GLY A 181 -6.01 -0.59 -7.05
CA GLY A 181 -5.71 0.78 -6.64
C GLY A 181 -5.57 1.74 -7.81
N LYS A 182 -4.91 1.32 -8.90
CA LYS A 182 -4.79 2.11 -10.14
C LYS A 182 -6.14 2.40 -10.78
N GLN A 183 -7.05 1.43 -10.81
CA GLN A 183 -8.41 1.62 -11.35
C GLN A 183 -9.18 2.68 -10.56
N VAL A 184 -9.08 2.68 -9.22
CA VAL A 184 -9.72 3.70 -8.37
C VAL A 184 -9.11 5.07 -8.65
N VAL A 185 -7.78 5.19 -8.71
CA VAL A 185 -7.11 6.46 -9.04
C VAL A 185 -7.53 6.97 -10.40
N ALA A 186 -7.54 6.11 -11.42
CA ALA A 186 -7.97 6.49 -12.77
C ALA A 186 -9.42 6.99 -12.79
N SER A 187 -10.33 6.29 -12.11
CA SER A 187 -11.74 6.69 -12.00
C SER A 187 -11.91 8.05 -11.32
N LEU A 188 -11.15 8.34 -10.27
CA LEU A 188 -11.16 9.64 -9.60
C LEU A 188 -10.66 10.76 -10.53
N LEU A 189 -9.57 10.52 -11.25
CA LEU A 189 -9.01 11.49 -12.20
C LEU A 189 -9.96 11.72 -13.39
N ASP A 190 -10.61 10.68 -13.91
CA ASP A 190 -11.57 10.79 -15.02
C ASP A 190 -12.80 11.59 -14.60
N SER A 191 -13.38 11.29 -13.44
CA SER A 191 -14.51 12.05 -12.88
C SER A 191 -14.16 13.53 -12.66
N GLN A 192 -12.97 13.80 -12.15
CA GLN A 192 -12.51 15.18 -11.97
C GLN A 192 -12.27 15.88 -13.30
N ARG A 193 -11.73 15.18 -14.32
CA ARG A 193 -11.54 15.72 -15.67
C ARG A 193 -12.87 16.11 -16.31
N GLU A 194 -13.87 15.23 -16.20
CA GLU A 194 -15.23 15.53 -16.68
C GLU A 194 -15.80 16.77 -16.00
N TYR A 195 -15.67 16.87 -14.68
CA TYR A 195 -16.11 18.04 -13.94
C TYR A 195 -15.42 19.34 -14.40
N LEU A 196 -14.08 19.32 -14.54
CA LEU A 196 -13.32 20.49 -14.99
C LEU A 196 -13.68 20.88 -16.43
N SER A 197 -13.90 19.93 -17.30
CA SER A 197 -14.33 20.16 -18.70
C SER A 197 -15.72 20.78 -18.73
N TRP A 198 -16.67 20.23 -17.99
CA TRP A 198 -18.04 20.75 -17.90
C TRP A 198 -18.10 22.12 -17.22
N ARG A 199 -17.42 22.30 -16.09
CA ARG A 199 -17.54 23.49 -15.25
C ARG A 199 -16.73 24.67 -15.76
N LEU A 200 -15.55 24.42 -16.32
CA LEU A 200 -14.56 25.44 -16.69
C LEU A 200 -14.22 25.44 -18.18
N GLY A 201 -14.73 24.50 -18.99
CA GLY A 201 -14.36 24.35 -20.38
C GLY A 201 -12.90 23.92 -20.58
N ALA A 202 -12.29 23.25 -19.56
CA ALA A 202 -10.91 22.82 -19.64
C ALA A 202 -10.73 21.73 -20.70
N THR A 203 -9.80 21.96 -21.65
CA THR A 203 -9.52 21.03 -22.77
C THR A 203 -8.12 20.43 -22.69
N ARG A 204 -7.19 21.03 -21.94
CA ARG A 204 -5.82 20.57 -21.76
C ARG A 204 -5.57 20.28 -20.29
N ILE A 205 -5.67 19.03 -19.92
CA ILE A 205 -5.47 18.55 -18.55
C ILE A 205 -4.40 17.46 -18.60
N GLU A 206 -3.23 17.76 -18.08
CA GLU A 206 -2.15 16.77 -17.94
C GLU A 206 -2.41 15.86 -16.75
N THR A 207 -2.00 14.60 -16.88
CA THR A 207 -2.02 13.60 -15.80
C THR A 207 -0.63 13.05 -15.57
N PRO A 208 -0.26 12.74 -14.32
CA PRO A 208 0.96 12.00 -14.04
C PRO A 208 0.87 10.57 -14.58
N GLN A 209 2.01 9.89 -14.65
CA GLN A 209 2.06 8.47 -14.90
C GLN A 209 1.46 7.71 -13.72
N LEU A 210 0.80 6.59 -13.99
CA LEU A 210 0.22 5.69 -12.97
C LEU A 210 0.85 4.29 -13.08
N PRO A 211 2.16 4.14 -12.76
CA PRO A 211 2.78 2.82 -12.78
C PRO A 211 2.24 1.96 -11.64
N VAL A 212 2.05 0.66 -11.89
CA VAL A 212 1.78 -0.31 -10.84
C VAL A 212 3.10 -0.88 -10.37
N ILE A 213 3.44 -0.58 -9.11
CA ILE A 213 4.64 -1.09 -8.45
C ILE A 213 4.22 -1.62 -7.09
N PRO A 214 4.20 -2.95 -6.89
CA PRO A 214 3.86 -3.57 -5.61
C PRO A 214 4.77 -3.11 -4.48
N LEU A 215 4.26 -3.13 -3.25
CA LEU A 215 5.08 -2.88 -2.07
C LEU A 215 6.04 -4.07 -1.85
N GLY A 216 7.26 -3.76 -1.44
CA GLY A 216 8.25 -4.76 -1.08
C GLY A 216 8.12 -5.22 0.37
N VAL A 217 8.56 -6.46 0.64
CA VAL A 217 8.71 -7.05 1.97
C VAL A 217 10.14 -7.52 2.14
N ASP A 218 10.73 -7.28 3.30
CA ASP A 218 12.03 -7.85 3.67
C ASP A 218 11.85 -9.34 4.01
N CYS A 219 12.05 -10.20 3.01
CA CYS A 219 11.83 -11.64 3.17
C CYS A 219 12.75 -12.24 4.24
N ASP A 220 13.96 -11.72 4.44
CA ASP A 220 14.90 -12.22 5.42
C ASP A 220 14.36 -12.10 6.86
N ALA A 221 13.52 -11.11 7.12
CA ALA A 221 12.87 -10.93 8.42
C ALA A 221 11.87 -12.05 8.77
N PHE A 222 11.43 -12.84 7.77
CA PHE A 222 10.44 -13.90 7.95
C PHE A 222 11.02 -15.29 7.78
N VAL A 223 12.33 -15.43 7.48
CA VAL A 223 12.97 -16.73 7.32
C VAL A 223 12.87 -17.54 8.62
N ARG A 224 12.29 -18.71 8.52
CA ARG A 224 12.22 -19.67 9.62
C ARG A 224 13.54 -20.45 9.73
N THR A 225 14.18 -20.35 10.88
CA THR A 225 15.34 -21.18 11.19
C THR A 225 14.92 -22.57 11.67
N GLU A 226 15.79 -23.56 11.48
CA GLU A 226 15.57 -24.91 12.01
C GLU A 226 15.37 -24.85 13.53
N GLY A 227 14.30 -25.46 14.04
CA GLY A 227 13.92 -25.41 15.45
C GLY A 227 13.09 -24.19 15.88
N SER A 228 13.03 -23.12 15.08
CA SER A 228 12.24 -21.91 15.44
C SER A 228 10.74 -22.22 15.61
N ARG A 229 10.18 -23.11 14.77
CA ARG A 229 8.77 -23.55 14.85
C ARG A 229 8.47 -24.28 16.15
N GLY A 230 9.32 -25.25 16.54
CA GLY A 230 9.13 -26.00 17.80
C GLY A 230 9.19 -25.11 19.03
N GLY A 231 10.18 -24.22 19.11
CA GLY A 231 10.32 -23.26 20.21
C GLY A 231 9.14 -22.28 20.30
N ALA A 232 8.65 -21.77 19.15
CA ALA A 232 7.50 -20.89 19.07
C ALA A 232 6.20 -21.62 19.54
N ARG A 233 5.98 -22.85 19.09
CA ARG A 233 4.84 -23.65 19.52
C ARG A 233 4.89 -23.96 21.01
N GLN A 234 6.06 -24.30 21.55
CA GLN A 234 6.24 -24.48 22.99
C GLN A 234 5.88 -23.21 23.78
N HIS A 235 6.31 -22.04 23.29
CA HIS A 235 5.98 -20.76 23.92
C HIS A 235 4.48 -20.52 24.04
N PHE A 236 3.69 -20.89 23.03
CA PHE A 236 2.23 -20.76 23.03
C PHE A 236 1.48 -21.99 23.56
N GLY A 237 2.20 -23.01 24.04
CA GLY A 237 1.62 -24.27 24.51
C GLY A 237 0.88 -25.02 23.38
N ILE A 238 1.38 -24.97 22.15
CA ILE A 238 0.80 -25.62 20.96
C ILE A 238 1.48 -26.98 20.75
N ALA A 239 0.68 -28.05 20.70
CA ALA A 239 1.17 -29.36 20.41
C ALA A 239 1.51 -29.53 18.92
N GLU A 240 2.42 -30.48 18.59
CA GLU A 240 2.90 -30.65 17.21
C GLU A 240 1.78 -31.08 16.24
N HIS A 241 0.80 -31.83 16.70
CA HIS A 241 -0.33 -32.31 15.91
C HIS A 241 -1.45 -31.27 15.68
N GLU A 242 -1.42 -30.14 16.38
CA GLU A 242 -2.42 -29.06 16.22
C GLU A 242 -2.14 -28.27 14.94
N VAL A 243 -3.19 -27.95 14.19
CA VAL A 243 -3.08 -27.05 13.04
C VAL A 243 -3.23 -25.60 13.47
N VAL A 244 -2.29 -24.77 13.09
CA VAL A 244 -2.25 -23.36 13.52
C VAL A 244 -2.60 -22.45 12.36
N VAL A 245 -3.69 -21.70 12.51
CA VAL A 245 -4.10 -20.62 11.60
C VAL A 245 -3.72 -19.28 12.23
N LEU A 246 -3.02 -18.43 11.49
CA LEU A 246 -2.61 -17.09 11.92
C LEU A 246 -3.45 -16.03 11.21
N PHE A 247 -4.04 -15.14 11.99
CA PHE A 247 -4.48 -13.82 11.55
C PHE A 247 -3.51 -12.77 12.11
N PHE A 248 -3.01 -11.89 11.25
CA PHE A 248 -2.09 -10.82 11.67
C PHE A 248 -2.60 -9.46 11.17
N GLY A 249 -2.84 -8.50 12.08
CA GLY A 249 -3.30 -7.17 11.74
C GLY A 249 -4.13 -6.50 12.84
N ARG A 250 -4.67 -5.33 12.54
CA ARG A 250 -5.57 -4.65 13.49
C ARG A 250 -6.81 -5.51 13.74
N LEU A 251 -7.10 -5.76 15.01
CA LEU A 251 -8.29 -6.51 15.43
C LEU A 251 -9.50 -5.54 15.50
N SER A 252 -10.03 -5.22 14.33
CA SER A 252 -11.06 -4.19 14.18
C SER A 252 -11.96 -4.48 12.99
N PHE A 253 -13.27 -4.46 13.20
CA PHE A 253 -14.29 -4.75 12.20
C PHE A 253 -14.18 -3.86 10.94
N HIS A 254 -13.92 -2.58 11.15
CA HIS A 254 -13.93 -1.56 10.10
C HIS A 254 -12.56 -1.31 9.45
N ALA A 255 -11.49 -1.80 10.06
CA ALA A 255 -10.16 -1.35 9.68
C ALA A 255 -9.27 -2.43 9.04
N LYS A 256 -9.70 -3.70 9.05
CA LYS A 256 -8.95 -4.80 8.43
C LYS A 256 -9.90 -5.85 7.84
N ALA A 257 -10.62 -6.60 8.67
CA ALA A 257 -11.57 -7.62 8.26
C ALA A 257 -12.59 -7.87 9.37
N HIS A 258 -13.85 -8.10 9.02
CA HIS A 258 -14.83 -8.58 9.99
C HIS A 258 -14.51 -10.05 10.32
N PRO A 259 -14.28 -10.41 11.60
CA PRO A 259 -13.74 -11.73 11.94
C PRO A 259 -14.73 -12.88 11.72
N LEU A 260 -16.04 -12.58 11.62
CA LEU A 260 -17.10 -13.61 11.61
C LEU A 260 -16.96 -14.57 10.42
N ALA A 261 -16.60 -14.09 9.22
CA ALA A 261 -16.40 -14.95 8.06
C ALA A 261 -15.28 -15.99 8.31
N MET A 262 -14.16 -15.56 8.89
CA MET A 262 -13.06 -16.46 9.27
C MET A 262 -13.51 -17.44 10.37
N TYR A 263 -14.18 -16.97 11.41
CA TYR A 263 -14.64 -17.84 12.49
C TYR A 263 -15.63 -18.91 12.02
N GLN A 264 -16.61 -18.52 11.19
CA GLN A 264 -17.56 -19.46 10.60
C GLN A 264 -16.88 -20.50 9.70
N ALA A 265 -15.93 -20.05 8.87
CA ALA A 265 -15.18 -20.95 8.00
C ALA A 265 -14.32 -21.95 8.81
N LEU A 266 -13.63 -21.47 9.84
CA LEU A 266 -12.86 -22.31 10.76
C LEU A 266 -13.75 -23.30 11.53
N GLY A 267 -14.90 -22.83 12.04
CA GLY A 267 -15.87 -23.66 12.74
C GLY A 267 -16.40 -24.81 11.88
N ARG A 268 -16.65 -24.57 10.59
CA ARG A 268 -17.10 -25.60 9.62
C ARG A 268 -15.95 -26.54 9.24
N ALA A 269 -14.75 -26.05 9.04
CA ALA A 269 -13.60 -26.82 8.56
C ALA A 269 -12.92 -27.66 9.65
N ALA A 270 -12.93 -27.23 10.91
CA ALA A 270 -12.20 -27.87 11.99
C ALA A 270 -12.68 -29.33 12.24
N GLY A 271 -13.99 -29.57 12.22
CA GLY A 271 -14.52 -30.93 12.52
C GLY A 271 -14.02 -31.42 13.89
N ALA A 272 -13.41 -32.62 13.91
CA ALA A 272 -12.79 -33.23 15.09
C ALA A 272 -11.28 -32.91 15.23
N ARG A 273 -10.71 -32.07 14.37
CA ARG A 273 -9.28 -31.71 14.41
C ARG A 273 -9.00 -30.70 15.50
N SER A 274 -7.82 -30.79 16.11
CA SER A 274 -7.31 -29.76 17.00
C SER A 274 -6.78 -28.58 16.19
N VAL A 275 -7.53 -27.49 16.18
CA VAL A 275 -7.18 -26.25 15.47
C VAL A 275 -6.94 -25.13 16.47
N VAL A 276 -5.87 -24.39 16.27
CA VAL A 276 -5.49 -23.21 17.02
C VAL A 276 -5.57 -21.99 16.10
N LEU A 277 -6.30 -20.96 16.51
CA LEU A 277 -6.28 -19.65 15.90
C LEU A 277 -5.35 -18.73 16.69
N ILE A 278 -4.33 -18.21 16.07
CA ILE A 278 -3.52 -17.10 16.62
C ILE A 278 -4.05 -15.80 16.04
N GLU A 279 -4.56 -14.92 16.91
CA GLU A 279 -4.89 -13.53 16.56
C GLU A 279 -3.79 -12.61 17.05
N ALA A 280 -2.94 -12.14 16.13
CA ALA A 280 -1.84 -11.22 16.42
C ALA A 280 -2.22 -9.80 15.99
N GLY A 281 -2.31 -8.87 16.94
CA GLY A 281 -2.70 -7.49 16.66
C GLY A 281 -3.13 -6.70 17.88
N GLN A 282 -3.82 -5.59 17.63
CA GLN A 282 -4.33 -4.71 18.66
C GLN A 282 -5.81 -4.42 18.47
N PHE A 283 -6.55 -4.47 19.56
CA PHE A 283 -7.92 -3.95 19.61
C PHE A 283 -7.92 -2.44 19.81
N PRO A 284 -8.84 -1.72 19.17
CA PRO A 284 -9.00 -0.28 19.40
C PRO A 284 -9.56 0.02 20.80
N ASN A 285 -10.34 -0.89 21.37
CA ASN A 285 -10.97 -0.78 22.68
C ASN A 285 -11.49 -2.13 23.18
N GLU A 286 -11.88 -2.18 24.45
CA GLU A 286 -12.37 -3.37 25.12
C GLU A 286 -13.70 -3.89 24.53
N LYS A 287 -14.62 -3.00 24.14
CA LYS A 287 -15.90 -3.40 23.51
C LYS A 287 -15.70 -4.20 22.23
N THR A 288 -14.71 -3.78 21.41
CA THR A 288 -14.35 -4.53 20.22
C THR A 288 -13.81 -5.92 20.57
N ARG A 289 -12.98 -6.02 21.61
CA ARG A 289 -12.45 -7.31 22.09
C ARG A 289 -13.58 -8.24 22.53
N GLU A 290 -14.51 -7.74 23.33
CA GLU A 290 -15.69 -8.49 23.80
C GLU A 290 -16.55 -9.00 22.63
N ALA A 291 -16.75 -8.16 21.60
CA ALA A 291 -17.51 -8.54 20.42
C ALA A 291 -16.79 -9.64 19.59
N PHE A 292 -15.47 -9.59 19.49
CA PHE A 292 -14.67 -10.67 18.88
C PHE A 292 -14.81 -11.97 19.67
N ASP A 293 -14.76 -11.90 21.01
CA ASP A 293 -14.92 -13.07 21.89
C ASP A 293 -16.30 -13.71 21.75
N GLN A 294 -17.35 -12.90 21.71
CA GLN A 294 -18.73 -13.36 21.52
C GLN A 294 -18.90 -14.02 20.14
N ALA A 295 -18.42 -13.36 19.07
CA ALA A 295 -18.51 -13.89 17.72
C ALA A 295 -17.77 -15.24 17.57
N ARG A 296 -16.55 -15.35 18.13
CA ARG A 296 -15.79 -16.59 18.15
C ARG A 296 -16.50 -17.68 18.93
N GLY A 297 -16.98 -17.37 20.15
CA GLY A 297 -17.70 -18.32 20.99
C GLY A 297 -18.96 -18.89 20.33
N ALA A 298 -19.63 -18.09 19.50
CA ALA A 298 -20.79 -18.52 18.73
C ALA A 298 -20.44 -19.32 17.47
N ALA A 299 -19.39 -18.93 16.74
CA ALA A 299 -19.10 -19.45 15.42
C ALA A 299 -18.09 -20.62 15.39
N CYS A 300 -17.10 -20.64 16.30
CA CYS A 300 -16.07 -21.69 16.36
C CYS A 300 -15.60 -22.01 17.80
N PRO A 301 -16.49 -22.40 18.72
CA PRO A 301 -16.13 -22.66 20.12
C PRO A 301 -15.06 -23.75 20.29
N GLN A 302 -14.98 -24.69 19.38
CA GLN A 302 -14.01 -25.79 19.36
C GLN A 302 -12.60 -25.38 18.92
N VAL A 303 -12.43 -24.22 18.32
CA VAL A 303 -11.12 -23.70 17.89
C VAL A 303 -10.45 -23.00 19.08
N ARG A 304 -9.28 -23.47 19.47
CA ARG A 304 -8.50 -22.86 20.56
C ARG A 304 -7.95 -21.51 20.10
N LEU A 305 -8.07 -20.49 20.94
CA LEU A 305 -7.61 -19.13 20.64
C LEU A 305 -6.32 -18.83 21.42
N VAL A 306 -5.35 -18.27 20.72
CA VAL A 306 -4.15 -17.63 21.29
C VAL A 306 -4.13 -16.18 20.81
N ARG A 307 -3.95 -15.22 21.72
CA ARG A 307 -3.83 -13.80 21.39
C ARG A 307 -2.43 -13.29 21.61
N VAL A 308 -1.94 -12.56 20.62
CA VAL A 308 -0.62 -11.93 20.63
C VAL A 308 -0.79 -10.42 20.48
N ASN A 309 -0.20 -9.68 21.41
CA ASN A 309 -0.19 -8.23 21.33
C ASN A 309 0.71 -7.78 20.19
N GLY A 310 0.17 -7.06 19.22
CA GLY A 310 0.91 -6.56 18.04
C GLY A 310 2.07 -5.59 18.35
N LYS A 311 2.21 -5.12 19.59
CA LYS A 311 3.38 -4.35 20.05
C LYS A 311 4.52 -5.21 20.60
N ASP A 312 4.27 -6.46 20.85
CA ASP A 312 5.29 -7.43 21.27
C ASP A 312 5.91 -8.06 20.02
N PHE A 313 6.98 -7.46 19.52
CA PHE A 313 7.65 -7.91 18.31
C PHE A 313 8.22 -9.33 18.41
N ASP A 314 8.70 -9.74 19.60
CA ASP A 314 9.20 -11.09 19.84
C ASP A 314 8.06 -12.13 19.76
N ALA A 315 6.95 -11.87 20.45
CA ALA A 315 5.78 -12.73 20.37
C ALA A 315 5.16 -12.73 18.95
N CYS A 316 5.18 -11.61 18.24
CA CYS A 316 4.77 -11.53 16.84
C CYS A 316 5.65 -12.41 15.93
N GLY A 317 6.97 -12.36 16.07
CA GLY A 317 7.89 -13.24 15.34
C GLY A 317 7.63 -14.72 15.64
N LYS A 318 7.37 -15.06 16.90
CA LYS A 318 6.97 -16.43 17.28
C LYS A 318 5.62 -16.83 16.69
N ALA A 319 4.66 -15.91 16.56
CA ALA A 319 3.37 -16.21 15.93
C ALA A 319 3.53 -16.60 14.45
N TRP A 320 4.37 -15.90 13.70
CA TRP A 320 4.74 -16.26 12.34
C TRP A 320 5.42 -17.65 12.28
N ALA A 321 6.35 -17.91 13.18
CA ALA A 321 7.08 -19.19 13.21
C ALA A 321 6.19 -20.39 13.60
N ALA A 322 5.20 -20.20 14.49
CA ALA A 322 4.32 -21.26 14.97
C ALA A 322 3.23 -21.67 13.98
N ALA A 323 2.86 -20.78 13.05
CA ALA A 323 1.73 -20.94 12.15
C ALA A 323 1.96 -21.98 11.05
N ASP A 324 0.89 -22.58 10.55
CA ASP A 324 0.85 -23.48 9.39
C ASP A 324 0.14 -22.84 8.20
N ILE A 325 -0.85 -21.98 8.46
CA ILE A 325 -1.70 -21.32 7.46
C ILE A 325 -1.90 -19.89 7.90
N PHE A 326 -1.89 -18.97 6.96
CA PHE A 326 -2.28 -17.58 7.18
C PHE A 326 -3.69 -17.32 6.67
N CYS A 327 -4.45 -16.49 7.38
CA CYS A 327 -5.79 -16.07 6.95
C CYS A 327 -5.97 -14.56 7.04
N SER A 328 -6.48 -13.95 5.97
CA SER A 328 -6.94 -12.56 5.97
C SER A 328 -8.10 -12.39 4.99
N LEU A 329 -9.33 -12.43 5.51
CA LEU A 329 -10.54 -12.22 4.72
C LEU A 329 -10.94 -10.73 4.75
N SER A 330 -10.07 -9.87 4.18
CA SER A 330 -10.33 -8.43 4.10
C SER A 330 -11.62 -8.15 3.32
N ASP A 331 -12.44 -7.25 3.84
CA ASP A 331 -13.78 -6.90 3.35
C ASP A 331 -14.02 -5.39 3.30
N ASN A 332 -12.97 -4.59 3.44
CA ASN A 332 -13.10 -3.14 3.52
C ASN A 332 -12.33 -2.40 2.42
N ILE A 333 -12.81 -1.19 2.12
CA ILE A 333 -12.31 -0.34 1.02
C ILE A 333 -10.98 0.37 1.33
N GLN A 334 -10.38 0.15 2.49
CA GLN A 334 -9.07 0.73 2.81
C GLN A 334 -7.90 -0.10 2.30
N GLU A 335 -8.12 -1.39 2.06
CA GLU A 335 -7.06 -2.29 1.62
C GLU A 335 -6.74 -2.02 0.15
N THR A 336 -5.52 -1.60 -0.14
CA THR A 336 -5.07 -1.29 -1.51
C THR A 336 -4.01 -2.26 -2.01
N PHE A 337 -3.32 -2.95 -1.10
CA PHE A 337 -2.26 -3.90 -1.45
C PHE A 337 -2.32 -5.17 -0.60
N GLY A 338 -2.11 -5.03 0.72
CA GLY A 338 -2.07 -6.14 1.66
C GLY A 338 -0.67 -6.70 1.89
N LEU A 339 0.09 -6.05 2.76
CA LEU A 339 1.42 -6.53 3.15
C LEU A 339 1.37 -7.89 3.86
N THR A 340 0.39 -8.11 4.75
CA THR A 340 0.37 -9.30 5.60
C THR A 340 0.24 -10.64 4.85
N PRO A 341 -0.49 -10.79 3.73
CA PRO A 341 -0.41 -11.99 2.91
C PRO A 341 0.98 -12.21 2.28
N ILE A 342 1.67 -11.14 1.87
CA ILE A 342 3.02 -11.24 1.30
C ILE A 342 4.03 -11.62 2.40
N GLU A 343 3.91 -11.05 3.59
CA GLU A 343 4.68 -11.43 4.78
C GLU A 343 4.46 -12.92 5.13
N ALA A 344 3.21 -13.40 5.00
CA ALA A 344 2.89 -14.80 5.20
C ALA A 344 3.58 -15.72 4.18
N MET A 345 3.56 -15.34 2.90
CA MET A 345 4.29 -16.08 1.86
C MET A 345 5.80 -16.05 2.09
N ALA A 346 6.37 -14.90 2.52
CA ALA A 346 7.77 -14.80 2.91
C ALA A 346 8.10 -15.71 4.12
N ALA A 347 7.13 -15.94 5.01
CA ALA A 347 7.25 -16.92 6.11
C ALA A 347 7.00 -18.37 5.66
N GLY A 348 6.81 -18.65 4.37
CA GLY A 348 6.53 -19.99 3.86
C GLY A 348 5.16 -20.53 4.25
N LEU A 349 4.14 -19.65 4.39
CA LEU A 349 2.79 -20.04 4.74
C LEU A 349 1.87 -20.00 3.52
N PRO A 350 1.07 -21.06 3.28
CA PRO A 350 -0.07 -20.95 2.38
C PRO A 350 -1.08 -19.94 2.93
N VAL A 351 -1.73 -19.20 2.04
CA VAL A 351 -2.64 -18.14 2.42
C VAL A 351 -4.09 -18.46 2.06
N VAL A 352 -5.04 -18.12 2.95
CA VAL A 352 -6.48 -18.10 2.67
C VAL A 352 -6.94 -16.65 2.78
N VAL A 353 -7.21 -16.03 1.65
CA VAL A 353 -7.47 -14.58 1.57
C VAL A 353 -8.72 -14.29 0.75
N SER A 354 -9.38 -13.18 1.01
CA SER A 354 -10.46 -12.69 0.15
C SER A 354 -9.94 -12.33 -1.25
N HIS A 355 -10.70 -12.63 -2.29
CA HIS A 355 -10.43 -12.15 -3.65
C HIS A 355 -10.84 -10.67 -3.76
N TRP A 356 -10.05 -9.82 -3.12
CA TRP A 356 -10.37 -8.42 -2.81
C TRP A 356 -9.18 -7.50 -3.04
N ASP A 357 -9.42 -6.33 -3.60
CA ASP A 357 -8.44 -5.26 -3.83
C ASP A 357 -7.05 -5.79 -4.29
N GLY A 358 -5.97 -5.34 -3.67
CA GLY A 358 -4.62 -5.70 -4.03
C GLY A 358 -4.25 -7.17 -3.78
N TYR A 359 -5.03 -7.92 -3.00
CA TYR A 359 -4.80 -9.37 -2.83
C TYR A 359 -4.96 -10.12 -4.17
N LYS A 360 -5.80 -9.60 -5.09
CA LYS A 360 -6.01 -10.17 -6.43
C LYS A 360 -4.74 -10.19 -7.28
N ASP A 361 -3.86 -9.22 -7.05
CA ASP A 361 -2.66 -9.04 -7.88
C ASP A 361 -1.47 -9.83 -7.35
N THR A 362 -1.52 -10.23 -6.07
CA THR A 362 -0.37 -10.77 -5.36
C THR A 362 -0.48 -12.26 -5.07
N ILE A 363 -1.70 -12.83 -5.03
CA ILE A 363 -1.93 -14.22 -4.66
C ILE A 363 -2.44 -15.01 -5.86
N ARG A 364 -1.73 -16.09 -6.22
CA ARG A 364 -2.13 -17.03 -7.27
C ARG A 364 -2.98 -18.14 -6.67
N HIS A 365 -4.29 -18.11 -6.97
CA HIS A 365 -5.23 -19.12 -6.48
C HIS A 365 -4.79 -20.54 -6.84
N GLY A 366 -4.75 -21.44 -5.87
CA GLY A 366 -4.34 -22.83 -6.04
C GLY A 366 -2.82 -23.06 -6.13
N VAL A 367 -2.02 -21.99 -6.11
CA VAL A 367 -0.54 -22.04 -6.15
C VAL A 367 0.06 -21.57 -4.82
N ASP A 368 -0.19 -20.33 -4.43
CA ASP A 368 0.33 -19.76 -3.18
C ASP A 368 -0.67 -19.92 -2.02
N GLY A 369 -1.91 -20.27 -2.33
CA GLY A 369 -3.01 -20.41 -1.39
C GLY A 369 -4.37 -20.32 -2.09
N PHE A 370 -5.38 -19.91 -1.38
CA PHE A 370 -6.75 -19.82 -1.87
C PHE A 370 -7.29 -18.39 -1.79
N CYS A 371 -7.74 -17.87 -2.95
CA CYS A 371 -8.50 -16.63 -3.04
C CYS A 371 -9.99 -16.96 -2.87
N VAL A 372 -10.60 -16.47 -1.80
CA VAL A 372 -12.01 -16.68 -1.46
C VAL A 372 -12.88 -15.68 -2.23
N PRO A 373 -13.90 -16.10 -2.97
CA PRO A 373 -14.79 -15.19 -3.67
C PRO A 373 -15.36 -14.14 -2.73
N THR A 374 -15.24 -12.87 -3.15
CA THR A 374 -15.70 -11.73 -2.35
C THR A 374 -16.36 -10.73 -3.29
N ALA A 375 -17.56 -10.32 -2.96
CA ALA A 375 -18.37 -9.43 -3.78
C ALA A 375 -18.81 -8.19 -3.01
N MET A 376 -18.96 -7.09 -3.73
CA MET A 376 -19.48 -5.81 -3.24
C MET A 376 -20.44 -5.24 -4.29
N PRO A 377 -21.45 -4.44 -3.90
CA PRO A 377 -22.28 -3.70 -4.84
C PRO A 377 -21.45 -2.84 -5.80
N ALA A 378 -22.03 -2.57 -6.96
CA ALA A 378 -21.39 -1.75 -7.99
C ALA A 378 -21.04 -0.35 -7.46
N PRO A 379 -19.98 0.29 -7.98
CA PRO A 379 -19.62 1.66 -7.62
C PRO A 379 -20.81 2.63 -7.79
N GLY A 380 -20.94 3.58 -6.87
CA GLY A 380 -22.03 4.57 -6.85
C GLY A 380 -23.21 4.21 -5.94
N LEU A 381 -23.40 2.94 -5.57
CA LEU A 381 -24.51 2.53 -4.68
C LEU A 381 -24.30 2.91 -3.21
N GLY A 382 -23.10 3.34 -2.81
CA GLY A 382 -22.78 3.83 -1.47
C GLY A 382 -22.92 5.34 -1.28
N GLY A 383 -23.63 6.05 -2.18
CA GLY A 383 -23.74 7.52 -2.17
C GLY A 383 -24.26 8.09 -0.87
N ASP A 384 -25.26 7.47 -0.23
CA ASP A 384 -25.79 7.91 1.06
C ASP A 384 -24.74 7.84 2.18
N LEU A 385 -23.95 6.80 2.21
CA LEU A 385 -22.86 6.65 3.19
C LEU A 385 -21.76 7.67 2.96
N ALA A 386 -21.39 7.89 1.71
CA ALA A 386 -20.41 8.91 1.33
C ALA A 386 -20.91 10.32 1.69
N PHE A 387 -22.18 10.62 1.45
CA PHE A 387 -22.81 11.89 1.82
C PHE A 387 -22.79 12.11 3.35
N ARG A 388 -23.19 11.11 4.14
CA ARG A 388 -23.14 11.17 5.61
C ARG A 388 -21.73 11.45 6.12
N TYR A 389 -20.72 10.85 5.49
CA TYR A 389 -19.32 11.11 5.82
C TYR A 389 -18.89 12.52 5.40
N ALA A 390 -19.25 12.97 4.21
CA ALA A 390 -18.94 14.31 3.73
C ALA A 390 -19.58 15.42 4.57
N CYS A 391 -20.78 15.18 5.15
CA CYS A 391 -21.47 16.09 6.06
C CYS A 391 -21.06 15.91 7.54
N GLU A 392 -20.00 15.16 7.83
CA GLU A 392 -19.51 14.88 9.18
C GLU A 392 -20.55 14.22 10.12
N ALA A 393 -21.64 13.67 9.55
CA ALA A 393 -22.62 12.89 10.31
C ALA A 393 -22.06 11.55 10.77
N ASP A 394 -21.12 10.99 10.00
CA ASP A 394 -20.36 9.82 10.37
C ASP A 394 -18.86 10.13 10.38
N SER A 395 -18.14 9.58 11.37
CA SER A 395 -16.68 9.58 11.36
C SER A 395 -16.15 8.66 10.24
N TYR A 396 -14.88 8.82 9.88
CA TYR A 396 -14.22 7.95 8.90
C TYR A 396 -14.36 6.47 9.28
N ASP A 397 -14.11 6.11 10.54
CA ASP A 397 -14.20 4.72 11.00
C ASP A 397 -15.62 4.17 10.89
N ARG A 398 -16.66 5.00 11.14
CA ARG A 398 -18.06 4.59 10.94
C ARG A 398 -18.40 4.42 9.46
N TYR A 399 -17.96 5.35 8.62
CA TYR A 399 -18.18 5.28 7.19
C TYR A 399 -17.61 3.98 6.60
N ILE A 400 -16.33 3.70 6.80
CA ILE A 400 -15.71 2.47 6.28
C ILE A 400 -16.32 1.21 6.90
N GLY A 401 -16.71 1.25 8.18
CA GLY A 401 -17.39 0.15 8.86
C GLY A 401 -18.78 -0.12 8.29
N HIS A 402 -19.53 0.89 7.92
CA HIS A 402 -20.83 0.70 7.24
C HIS A 402 -20.64 0.18 5.82
N VAL A 403 -19.65 0.70 5.08
CA VAL A 403 -19.36 0.22 3.72
C VAL A 403 -18.94 -1.25 3.72
N SER A 404 -18.11 -1.69 4.66
CA SER A 404 -17.66 -3.09 4.72
C SER A 404 -18.80 -4.09 4.97
N GLN A 405 -19.92 -3.67 5.56
CA GLN A 405 -21.11 -4.53 5.74
C GLN A 405 -21.78 -4.93 4.42
N PHE A 406 -21.49 -4.24 3.32
CA PHE A 406 -21.98 -4.61 1.99
C PHE A 406 -21.04 -5.57 1.26
N SER A 407 -19.88 -5.89 1.82
CA SER A 407 -18.95 -6.87 1.25
C SER A 407 -19.35 -8.27 1.71
N ALA A 408 -19.60 -9.16 0.76
CA ALA A 408 -19.94 -10.55 1.00
C ALA A 408 -18.73 -11.45 0.72
N VAL A 409 -18.18 -12.06 1.76
CA VAL A 409 -17.13 -13.09 1.67
C VAL A 409 -17.78 -14.46 1.63
N ASP A 410 -17.41 -15.30 0.66
CA ASP A 410 -17.93 -16.68 0.53
C ASP A 410 -17.35 -17.56 1.65
N VAL A 411 -18.13 -17.73 2.72
CA VAL A 411 -17.76 -18.53 3.89
C VAL A 411 -17.60 -20.01 3.56
N ASP A 412 -18.41 -20.54 2.62
CA ASP A 412 -18.33 -21.96 2.23
C ASP A 412 -17.04 -22.23 1.44
N ALA A 413 -16.68 -21.34 0.53
CA ALA A 413 -15.40 -21.43 -0.19
C ALA A 413 -14.21 -21.31 0.78
N ALA A 414 -14.26 -20.41 1.77
CA ALA A 414 -13.23 -20.29 2.79
C ALA A 414 -13.13 -21.58 3.64
N ALA A 415 -14.27 -22.16 4.06
CA ALA A 415 -14.29 -23.41 4.80
C ALA A 415 -13.72 -24.58 3.98
N ALA A 416 -14.05 -24.65 2.68
CA ALA A 416 -13.49 -25.65 1.77
C ALA A 416 -11.98 -25.52 1.60
N ALA A 417 -11.45 -24.28 1.51
CA ALA A 417 -10.02 -24.00 1.47
C ALA A 417 -9.31 -24.50 2.75
N PHE A 418 -9.82 -24.16 3.93
CA PHE A 418 -9.28 -24.66 5.19
C PHE A 418 -9.35 -26.18 5.28
N ALA A 419 -10.47 -26.80 4.89
CA ALA A 419 -10.63 -28.26 4.95
C ALA A 419 -9.57 -28.96 4.08
N GLN A 420 -9.25 -28.44 2.89
CA GLN A 420 -8.20 -28.95 2.01
C GLN A 420 -6.81 -28.84 2.66
N LEU A 421 -6.48 -27.67 3.22
CA LEU A 421 -5.19 -27.44 3.88
C LEU A 421 -5.05 -28.28 5.16
N PHE A 422 -6.13 -28.40 5.96
CA PHE A 422 -6.12 -29.24 7.18
C PHE A 422 -5.94 -30.72 6.89
N ALA A 423 -6.38 -31.18 5.72
CA ALA A 423 -6.29 -32.59 5.32
C ALA A 423 -4.97 -32.94 4.66
N ASN A 424 -4.16 -31.96 4.20
CA ASN A 424 -3.02 -32.23 3.34
C ASN A 424 -1.84 -31.30 3.68
N SER A 425 -0.95 -31.79 4.55
CA SER A 425 0.27 -31.08 4.95
C SER A 425 1.25 -30.86 3.79
N ASP A 426 1.29 -31.80 2.80
CA ASP A 426 2.11 -31.64 1.61
C ASP A 426 1.60 -30.50 0.71
N LEU A 427 0.28 -30.30 0.66
CA LEU A 427 -0.29 -29.15 -0.03
C LEU A 427 0.12 -27.84 0.66
N CYS A 428 0.02 -27.80 2.00
CA CYS A 428 0.48 -26.63 2.76
C CYS A 428 1.94 -26.30 2.46
N ARG A 429 2.81 -27.30 2.47
CA ARG A 429 4.24 -27.12 2.20
C ARG A 429 4.48 -26.61 0.78
N ARG A 430 3.88 -27.25 -0.24
CA ARG A 430 4.04 -26.82 -1.64
C ARG A 430 3.53 -25.41 -1.93
N MET A 431 2.45 -24.97 -1.24
CA MET A 431 1.92 -23.62 -1.39
C MET A 431 2.74 -22.58 -0.63
N GLY A 432 3.53 -23.00 0.37
CA GLY A 432 4.43 -22.12 1.11
C GLY A 432 5.82 -22.00 0.48
N GLU A 433 6.20 -22.94 -0.39
CA GLU A 433 7.45 -22.91 -1.20
C GLU A 433 7.31 -21.94 -2.40
#